data_9f76b0d8836cbff836dc71ac71aa9f21
#
_entry.id   9f76b0d8836cbff836dc71ac71aa9f21
#
_cell.length_a   1.000
_cell.length_b   1.000
_cell.length_c   1.000
_cell.angle_alpha   90.00
_cell.angle_beta   90.00
_cell.angle_gamma   90.00
#
_symmetry.space_group_name_H-M   'P 1'
#
loop_
_entity.id
_entity.type
_entity.pdbx_description
1 polymer ?
#
loop_
_entity_poly.entity_id
_entity_poly.type
_entity_poly.pdbx_seq_one_letter_code
_entity_poly.pdbx_strand_id
1 'polypeptide(L)'
;MNTLRLTGRDLDTAADILRRGGLLGIPTETVYGLGANGLDPAAVEHIFEAKGRPQDNPLILHIPSAQWLPRYCEDIPPAAYLLAEQFWPGPLTMILRRRDLVPDVVTAGLDTVGMRCPALPLCREIIHRAGVPVAAPSG
;
A
#
# COMPACT_ATOMS: atom_id res chain seq x y z
N MET A 1 14.39 -19.84 7.40
CA MET A 1 13.73 -18.68 7.99
C MET A 1 12.58 -19.12 8.87
N ASN A 2 12.47 -18.52 10.00
CA ASN A 2 11.43 -18.88 10.95
C ASN A 2 10.06 -18.46 10.46
N THR A 3 9.12 -19.39 10.58
CA THR A 3 7.72 -19.04 10.44
C THR A 3 7.33 -18.31 11.70
N LEU A 4 7.11 -17.01 11.59
CA LEU A 4 6.75 -16.22 12.74
C LEU A 4 5.27 -16.36 13.02
N ARG A 5 4.95 -16.72 14.26
CA ARG A 5 3.59 -16.56 14.75
C ARG A 5 3.48 -15.14 15.24
N LEU A 6 2.80 -14.32 14.47
CA LEU A 6 2.67 -12.93 14.82
C LEU A 6 1.56 -12.75 15.85
N THR A 7 1.92 -12.16 16.97
CA THR A 7 0.96 -11.76 18.01
C THR A 7 0.41 -10.39 17.66
N GLY A 8 -0.61 -9.95 18.41
CA GLY A 8 -1.11 -8.60 18.28
C GLY A 8 -0.04 -7.54 18.51
N ARG A 9 0.91 -7.84 19.42
CA ARG A 9 2.04 -6.94 19.68
C ARG A 9 2.96 -6.82 18.48
N ASP A 10 3.21 -7.93 17.78
CA ASP A 10 4.07 -7.93 16.60
C ASP A 10 3.44 -7.13 15.48
N LEU A 11 2.11 -7.24 15.33
CA LEU A 11 1.38 -6.45 14.34
C LEU A 11 1.43 -4.96 14.66
N ASP A 12 1.31 -4.60 15.93
CA ASP A 12 1.42 -3.20 16.35
C ASP A 12 2.83 -2.66 16.12
N THR A 13 3.85 -3.47 16.34
CA THR A 13 5.24 -3.10 16.07
C THR A 13 5.44 -2.85 14.58
N ALA A 14 4.93 -3.73 13.73
CA ALA A 14 5.01 -3.56 12.28
C ALA A 14 4.30 -2.27 11.84
N ALA A 15 3.11 -2.03 12.39
CA ALA A 15 2.36 -0.81 12.09
C ALA A 15 3.13 0.45 12.51
N ASP A 16 3.79 0.41 13.67
CA ASP A 16 4.60 1.53 14.13
C ASP A 16 5.79 1.80 13.21
N ILE A 17 6.45 0.76 12.72
CA ILE A 17 7.56 0.91 11.79
C ILE A 17 7.08 1.71 10.57
N LEU A 18 5.93 1.34 10.02
CA LEU A 18 5.36 2.05 8.87
C LEU A 18 5.04 3.50 9.20
N ARG A 19 4.38 3.75 10.34
CA ARG A 19 4.01 5.12 10.73
C ARG A 19 5.23 6.03 10.91
N ARG A 20 6.35 5.46 11.35
CA ARG A 20 7.57 6.23 11.60
C ARG A 20 8.43 6.43 10.35
N GLY A 21 7.97 5.98 9.20
CA GLY A 21 8.70 6.12 7.95
C GLY A 21 9.70 5.02 7.68
N GLY A 22 9.64 3.93 8.43
CA GLY A 22 10.51 2.77 8.19
C GLY A 22 10.00 1.90 7.05
N LEU A 23 10.89 1.07 6.53
CA LEU A 23 10.54 0.06 5.54
C LEU A 23 10.16 -1.24 6.22
N LEU A 24 9.22 -1.95 5.64
CA LEU A 24 8.75 -3.23 6.18
C LEU A 24 8.63 -4.24 5.05
N GLY A 25 9.20 -5.44 5.26
CA GLY A 25 8.95 -6.56 4.36
C GLY A 25 7.53 -7.06 4.56
N ILE A 26 6.72 -6.98 3.52
CA ILE A 26 5.31 -7.35 3.58
C ILE A 26 5.10 -8.63 2.77
N PRO A 27 4.46 -9.67 3.34
CA PRO A 27 4.16 -10.86 2.57
C PRO A 27 3.10 -10.55 1.52
N THR A 28 3.35 -11.02 0.30
CA THR A 28 2.39 -10.96 -0.79
C THR A 28 2.03 -12.39 -1.19
N GLU A 29 1.19 -12.55 -2.20
CA GLU A 29 0.77 -13.87 -2.64
C GLU A 29 1.93 -14.73 -3.16
N THR A 30 2.99 -14.08 -3.64
CA THR A 30 4.12 -14.79 -4.27
C THR A 30 5.44 -14.60 -3.55
N VAL A 31 5.76 -13.39 -3.10
CA VAL A 31 7.05 -13.06 -2.47
C VAL A 31 6.84 -11.97 -1.42
N TYR A 32 7.87 -11.73 -0.60
CA TYR A 32 7.86 -10.58 0.27
C TYR A 32 8.13 -9.33 -0.55
N GLY A 33 7.27 -8.34 -0.39
CA GLY A 33 7.45 -7.02 -0.96
C GLY A 33 7.94 -6.04 0.08
N LEU A 34 8.63 -5.00 -0.35
CA LEU A 34 9.07 -3.93 0.54
C LEU A 34 8.02 -2.83 0.51
N GLY A 35 7.51 -2.50 1.70
CA GLY A 35 6.45 -1.50 1.83
C GLY A 35 6.86 -0.36 2.73
N ALA A 36 6.24 0.80 2.53
CA ALA A 36 6.46 2.00 3.33
C ALA A 36 5.16 2.79 3.45
N ASN A 37 5.13 3.73 4.40
CA ASN A 37 4.01 4.65 4.54
C ASN A 37 3.84 5.45 3.24
N GLY A 38 2.76 5.20 2.52
CA GLY A 38 2.50 5.83 1.23
C GLY A 38 2.24 7.33 1.29
N LEU A 39 2.03 7.89 2.48
CA LEU A 39 1.83 9.32 2.67
C LEU A 39 3.11 10.06 3.06
N ASP A 40 4.20 9.34 3.28
CA ASP A 40 5.48 9.92 3.70
C ASP A 40 6.46 9.85 2.53
N PRO A 41 6.74 10.97 1.84
CA PRO A 41 7.62 10.96 0.68
C PRO A 41 9.02 10.42 0.96
N ALA A 42 9.58 10.73 2.12
CA ALA A 42 10.91 10.25 2.48
C ALA A 42 10.93 8.73 2.65
N ALA A 43 9.89 8.17 3.26
CA ALA A 43 9.78 6.73 3.42
C ALA A 43 9.65 6.04 2.07
N VAL A 44 8.86 6.62 1.16
CA VAL A 44 8.66 6.08 -0.19
C VAL A 44 9.97 6.12 -0.98
N GLU A 45 10.74 7.19 -0.85
CA GLU A 45 12.04 7.29 -1.52
C GLU A 45 12.99 6.18 -1.07
N HIS A 46 12.92 5.78 0.18
CA HIS A 46 13.75 4.68 0.69
C HIS A 46 13.47 3.36 -0.02
N ILE A 47 12.23 3.14 -0.51
CA ILE A 47 11.92 1.95 -1.30
C ILE A 47 12.76 1.93 -2.57
N PHE A 48 12.81 3.05 -3.28
CA PHE A 48 13.57 3.14 -4.52
C PHE A 48 15.06 2.95 -4.28
N GLU A 49 15.60 3.56 -3.22
CA GLU A 49 17.00 3.39 -2.84
C GLU A 49 17.32 1.93 -2.51
N ALA A 50 16.48 1.30 -1.70
CA ALA A 50 16.72 -0.07 -1.25
C ALA A 50 16.65 -1.07 -2.40
N LYS A 51 15.83 -0.80 -3.41
CA LYS A 51 15.65 -1.71 -4.54
C LYS A 51 16.46 -1.30 -5.77
N GLY A 52 17.13 -0.15 -5.72
CA GLY A 52 17.84 0.36 -6.88
C GLY A 52 16.92 0.69 -8.05
N ARG A 53 15.67 1.02 -7.78
CA ARG A 53 14.67 1.30 -8.82
C ARG A 53 14.64 2.77 -9.17
N PRO A 54 14.38 3.11 -10.46
CA PRO A 54 14.15 4.49 -10.84
C PRO A 54 12.85 5.03 -10.22
N GLN A 55 12.86 6.29 -9.83
CA GLN A 55 11.69 6.95 -9.24
C GLN A 55 10.60 7.26 -10.26
N ASP A 56 10.81 6.95 -11.53
CA ASP A 56 9.82 7.14 -12.57
C ASP A 56 8.81 6.00 -12.70
N ASN A 57 8.97 4.93 -11.91
CA ASN A 57 8.02 3.82 -11.88
C ASN A 57 7.01 4.02 -10.76
N PRO A 58 5.71 4.13 -11.06
CA PRO A 58 4.70 4.29 -10.02
C PRO A 58 4.65 3.11 -9.07
N LEU A 59 4.33 3.40 -7.81
CA LEU A 59 4.05 2.38 -6.80
C LEU A 59 2.55 2.21 -6.65
N ILE A 60 2.16 1.12 -6.01
CA ILE A 60 0.75 0.84 -5.70
C ILE A 60 0.51 1.11 -4.23
N LEU A 61 -0.60 1.79 -3.92
CA LEU A 61 -1.04 1.96 -2.55
C LEU A 61 -1.92 0.78 -2.15
N HIS A 62 -1.55 0.13 -1.06
CA HIS A 62 -2.28 -1.00 -0.51
C HIS A 62 -3.13 -0.52 0.65
N ILE A 63 -4.41 -0.89 0.65
CA ILE A 63 -5.38 -0.50 1.66
C ILE A 63 -6.13 -1.73 2.17
N PRO A 64 -6.68 -1.68 3.40
CA PRO A 64 -7.32 -2.86 3.98
C PRO A 64 -8.74 -3.10 3.49
N SER A 65 -9.37 -2.10 2.89
CA SER A 65 -10.72 -2.24 2.35
C SER A 65 -11.06 -1.10 1.41
N ALA A 66 -12.10 -1.30 0.61
CA ALA A 66 -12.60 -0.27 -0.31
C ALA A 66 -13.08 1.00 0.41
N GLN A 67 -13.41 0.89 1.70
CA GLN A 67 -13.84 2.04 2.49
C GLN A 67 -12.77 3.11 2.61
N TRP A 68 -11.50 2.75 2.39
CA TRP A 68 -10.39 3.70 2.44
C TRP A 68 -10.17 4.47 1.13
N LEU A 69 -10.81 4.04 0.04
CA LEU A 69 -10.62 4.70 -1.26
C LEU A 69 -10.84 6.21 -1.21
N PRO A 70 -11.93 6.72 -0.61
CA PRO A 70 -12.16 8.18 -0.61
C PRO A 70 -11.11 8.98 0.17
N ARG A 71 -10.30 8.33 0.99
CA ARG A 71 -9.21 9.02 1.71
C ARG A 71 -8.11 9.48 0.77
N TYR A 72 -7.86 8.71 -0.30
CA TYR A 72 -6.69 8.90 -1.16
C TYR A 72 -7.06 9.18 -2.62
N CYS A 73 -8.30 8.93 -2.99
CA CYS A 73 -8.78 9.08 -4.35
C CYS A 73 -10.00 10.00 -4.40
N GLU A 74 -10.17 10.66 -5.53
CA GLU A 74 -11.34 11.51 -5.78
C GLU A 74 -11.99 11.11 -7.10
N ASP A 75 -13.21 11.58 -7.33
CA ASP A 75 -13.98 11.25 -8.53
C ASP A 75 -14.06 9.74 -8.77
N ILE A 76 -14.27 8.99 -7.70
CA ILE A 76 -14.32 7.52 -7.75
C ILE A 76 -15.61 7.09 -8.45
N PRO A 77 -15.53 6.41 -9.61
CA PRO A 77 -16.74 5.98 -10.30
C PRO A 77 -17.42 4.83 -9.52
N PRO A 78 -18.75 4.72 -9.61
CA PRO A 78 -19.46 3.60 -8.96
C PRO A 78 -18.92 2.24 -9.37
N ALA A 79 -18.46 2.10 -10.62
CA ALA A 79 -17.89 0.86 -11.11
C ALA A 79 -16.69 0.39 -10.28
N ALA A 80 -15.92 1.33 -9.69
CA ALA A 80 -14.78 0.96 -8.86
C ALA A 80 -15.24 0.18 -7.61
N TYR A 81 -16.32 0.60 -6.99
CA TYR A 81 -16.87 -0.11 -5.82
C TYR A 81 -17.44 -1.47 -6.19
N LEU A 82 -18.05 -1.59 -7.37
CA LEU A 82 -18.54 -2.87 -7.86
C LEU A 82 -17.39 -3.85 -8.11
N LEU A 83 -16.31 -3.37 -8.69
CA LEU A 83 -15.12 -4.19 -8.92
C LEU A 83 -14.47 -4.60 -7.59
N ALA A 84 -14.39 -3.68 -6.64
CA ALA A 84 -13.85 -3.99 -5.32
C ALA A 84 -14.68 -5.05 -4.62
N GLU A 85 -16.00 -4.97 -4.73
CA GLU A 85 -16.90 -5.95 -4.12
C GLU A 85 -16.67 -7.35 -4.68
N GLN A 86 -16.37 -7.47 -5.97
CA GLN A 86 -16.18 -8.77 -6.62
C GLN A 86 -14.75 -9.30 -6.53
N PHE A 87 -13.75 -8.43 -6.55
CA PHE A 87 -12.35 -8.84 -6.73
C PHE A 87 -11.44 -8.51 -5.56
N TRP A 88 -11.87 -7.69 -4.61
CA TRP A 88 -11.10 -7.39 -3.41
C TRP A 88 -11.62 -8.18 -2.22
N PRO A 89 -10.71 -8.65 -1.38
CA PRO A 89 -9.24 -8.58 -1.48
C PRO A 89 -8.71 -9.49 -2.59
N GLY A 90 -7.61 -9.07 -3.22
CA GLY A 90 -7.01 -9.84 -4.29
C GLY A 90 -6.07 -9.02 -5.17
N PRO A 91 -5.63 -9.59 -6.29
CA PRO A 91 -4.58 -8.97 -7.10
C PRO A 91 -5.04 -7.83 -8.01
N LEU A 92 -6.33 -7.52 -8.04
CA LEU A 92 -6.82 -6.44 -8.88
C LEU A 92 -6.27 -5.09 -8.41
N THR A 93 -5.60 -4.36 -9.31
CA THR A 93 -5.17 -2.99 -9.08
C THR A 93 -6.08 -2.07 -9.88
N MET A 94 -6.67 -1.09 -9.21
CA MET A 94 -7.49 -0.07 -9.87
C MET A 94 -6.70 1.22 -9.97
N ILE A 95 -6.74 1.86 -11.13
CA ILE A 95 -6.09 3.14 -11.34
C ILE A 95 -7.17 4.22 -11.18
N LEU A 96 -7.02 5.04 -10.14
CA LEU A 96 -8.01 6.07 -9.80
C LEU A 96 -7.33 7.41 -9.65
N ARG A 97 -8.14 8.48 -9.75
CA ARG A 97 -7.62 9.83 -9.60
C ARG A 97 -7.18 10.06 -8.15
N ARG A 98 -5.94 10.50 -7.96
CA ARG A 98 -5.39 10.70 -6.62
C ARG A 98 -5.80 12.02 -6.02
N ARG A 99 -5.88 12.06 -4.68
CA ARG A 99 -5.96 13.31 -3.95
C ARG A 99 -4.55 13.88 -3.74
N ASP A 100 -4.48 15.17 -3.46
CA ASP A 100 -3.19 15.86 -3.31
C ASP A 100 -2.34 15.33 -2.16
N LEU A 101 -2.94 14.69 -1.15
CA LEU A 101 -2.15 14.13 -0.04
C LEU A 101 -1.29 12.93 -0.46
N VAL A 102 -1.58 12.32 -1.60
CA VAL A 102 -0.76 11.23 -2.12
C VAL A 102 0.48 11.86 -2.78
N PRO A 103 1.70 11.54 -2.29
CA PRO A 103 2.91 12.20 -2.80
C PRO A 103 3.21 11.87 -4.26
N ASP A 104 3.80 12.83 -4.96
CA ASP A 104 4.22 12.64 -6.35
C ASP A 104 5.17 11.46 -6.53
N VAL A 105 6.02 11.19 -5.54
CA VAL A 105 6.97 10.09 -5.62
C VAL A 105 6.28 8.72 -5.71
N VAL A 106 5.06 8.61 -5.16
CA VAL A 106 4.27 7.38 -5.27
C VAL A 106 3.76 7.18 -6.70
N THR A 107 3.33 8.25 -7.33
CA THR A 107 2.64 8.20 -8.62
C THR A 107 3.54 8.52 -9.80
N ALA A 108 4.83 8.75 -9.56
CA ALA A 108 5.75 9.24 -10.59
C ALA A 108 5.24 10.53 -11.25
N GLY A 109 4.55 11.36 -10.47
CA GLY A 109 4.01 12.64 -10.94
C GLY A 109 2.70 12.57 -11.70
N LEU A 110 2.11 11.37 -11.80
CA LEU A 110 0.83 11.22 -12.51
C LEU A 110 -0.35 11.68 -11.64
N ASP A 111 -1.45 12.02 -12.29
CA ASP A 111 -2.69 12.42 -11.63
C ASP A 111 -3.45 11.24 -11.04
N THR A 112 -3.00 10.03 -11.33
CA THR A 112 -3.65 8.80 -10.89
C THR A 112 -2.74 8.00 -9.98
N VAL A 113 -3.36 7.10 -9.22
CA VAL A 113 -2.64 6.19 -8.32
C VAL A 113 -3.25 4.80 -8.44
N GLY A 114 -2.39 3.77 -8.40
CA GLY A 114 -2.85 2.38 -8.34
C GLY A 114 -3.25 2.03 -6.92
N MET A 115 -4.42 1.43 -6.76
CA MET A 115 -4.97 1.02 -5.47
C MET A 115 -5.23 -0.47 -5.48
N ARG A 116 -4.84 -1.13 -4.40
CA ARG A 116 -5.04 -2.57 -4.24
C ARG A 116 -5.39 -2.90 -2.80
N CYS A 117 -6.22 -3.94 -2.62
CA CYS A 117 -6.50 -4.49 -1.31
C CYS A 117 -5.88 -5.90 -1.28
N PRO A 118 -4.79 -6.10 -0.53
CA PRO A 118 -4.06 -7.37 -0.59
C PRO A 118 -4.87 -8.53 -0.06
N ALA A 119 -4.68 -9.70 -0.68
CA ALA A 119 -5.44 -10.91 -0.34
C ALA A 119 -5.10 -11.47 1.04
N LEU A 120 -3.86 -11.31 1.50
CA LEU A 120 -3.44 -11.88 2.78
C LEU A 120 -4.02 -11.09 3.94
N PRO A 121 -4.77 -11.77 4.85
CA PRO A 121 -5.34 -11.08 6.00
C PRO A 121 -4.32 -10.38 6.88
N LEU A 122 -3.13 -10.97 7.03
CA LEU A 122 -2.05 -10.39 7.83
C LEU A 122 -1.67 -9.02 7.28
N CYS A 123 -1.53 -8.91 5.98
CA CYS A 123 -1.16 -7.66 5.32
C CYS A 123 -2.23 -6.58 5.57
N ARG A 124 -3.49 -6.93 5.39
CA ARG A 124 -4.59 -5.99 5.64
C ARG A 124 -4.64 -5.54 7.10
N GLU A 125 -4.36 -6.45 8.02
CA GLU A 125 -4.39 -6.13 9.45
C GLU A 125 -3.28 -5.14 9.82
N ILE A 126 -2.07 -5.33 9.29
CA ILE A 126 -0.97 -4.42 9.53
C ILE A 126 -1.30 -3.02 9.00
N ILE A 127 -1.83 -2.94 7.78
CA ILE A 127 -2.21 -1.66 7.18
C ILE A 127 -3.30 -0.98 8.02
N HIS A 128 -4.29 -1.75 8.44
CA HIS A 128 -5.38 -1.22 9.25
C HIS A 128 -4.85 -0.62 10.57
N ARG A 129 -3.95 -1.34 11.24
CA ARG A 129 -3.35 -0.87 12.50
C ARG A 129 -2.44 0.33 12.29
N ALA A 130 -1.74 0.38 11.15
CA ALA A 130 -0.89 1.52 10.82
C ALA A 130 -1.71 2.79 10.58
N GLY A 131 -2.92 2.65 10.06
CA GLY A 131 -3.79 3.79 9.77
C GLY A 131 -3.34 4.60 8.55
N VAL A 132 -2.40 4.07 7.77
CA VAL A 132 -1.88 4.72 6.56
C VAL A 132 -1.83 3.69 5.43
N PRO A 133 -1.93 4.14 4.16
CA PRO A 133 -1.80 3.21 3.06
C PRO A 133 -0.34 2.80 2.91
N VAL A 134 -0.10 1.60 2.39
CA VAL A 134 1.27 1.10 2.22
C VAL A 134 1.64 1.13 0.75
N ALA A 135 2.66 1.91 0.42
CA ALA A 135 3.21 1.96 -0.92
C ALA A 135 4.17 0.79 -1.12
N ALA A 136 4.02 0.10 -2.24
CA ALA A 136 4.91 -1.01 -2.59
C ALA A 136 4.97 -1.17 -4.11
N PRO A 137 6.08 -1.72 -4.62
CA PRO A 137 6.19 -1.99 -6.05
C PRO A 137 5.20 -3.07 -6.50
N SER A 138 4.88 -3.05 -7.77
CA SER A 138 3.92 -3.98 -8.38
C SER A 138 4.60 -5.26 -8.88
N GLY A 139 5.28 -5.92 -8.15
CA GLY A 139 5.85 -7.15 -8.63
C GLY A 139 7.32 -7.37 -8.41
#